data_013f989e135b3ed84eaacec293a08854
#
_entry.id   013f989e135b3ed84eaacec293a08854
#
_cell.length_a   1.000
_cell.length_b   1.000
_cell.length_c   1.000
_cell.angle_alpha   90.00
_cell.angle_beta   90.00
_cell.angle_gamma   90.00
#
_symmetry.space_group_name_H-M   'P 1'
#
loop_
_entity.id
_entity.type
_entity.pdbx_description
1 polymer ?
#
loop_
_entity_poly.entity_id
_entity_poly.type
_entity_poly.pdbx_seq_one_letter_code
_entity_poly.pdbx_strand_id
1 'polypeptide(L)'
;MKKLVFLLAPAMVATNPLTAQEFEAGFIDPYPILRAASAAIGENKLECVSISGSAYTGMVGQQHLNGYEVDWPRGEPLNNYSRLIDWQNVRMIETFDRDPGNNPASWKYGLGWYGGTPVQEEERQIFSLNGQYAWHQDGEDGAPLPARPLDAERWQLDMWLTPHGFLKAARLPDANPVATWRWELGEMGRDGATVSPERVTIVSITVMGKYQVDATINSENLLQRIHTWVPDSVIGDTNYEHEFANADYIDIGEGIRFPTNWHHHTGWDDNYQAQSINAGHNAFGGRQADIVANECPGEVPVPANIRNADFSENVEVEALADGVFLYGGSSHNSVVVEFDNYITVVEAPLNESHNLAVIDEIVDRIPNKPIRFLINTHQHHDHIGGLRTYMHIGATIVTHWKNHDFYTNDVLNYSQRTLDPDMVSLWPPTELAEGYQYEVVRENYALTDGERIMQISYVHPLSHVEGMLVAYLPQEKILIEADLFDATTSVLPSEPSAANRSLYNHVQRLGLDVETIIPIHGQPTTWEDFVELFN
;
A
#
# COMPACT_ATOMS: atom_id res chain seq x y z
N MET A 1 -64.05 18.26 -54.16
CA MET A 1 -63.95 18.70 -52.78
C MET A 1 -64.15 17.48 -51.89
N LYS A 2 -63.07 16.87 -51.40
CA LYS A 2 -63.13 15.77 -50.47
C LYS A 2 -62.81 16.33 -49.07
N LYS A 3 -63.75 16.21 -48.14
CA LYS A 3 -63.60 16.58 -46.75
C LYS A 3 -62.79 15.50 -46.03
N LEU A 4 -61.64 15.85 -45.47
CA LEU A 4 -60.84 15.01 -44.58
C LEU A 4 -61.40 15.20 -43.16
N VAL A 5 -61.85 14.12 -42.54
CA VAL A 5 -62.30 14.06 -41.15
C VAL A 5 -61.10 13.57 -40.33
N PHE A 6 -60.55 14.41 -39.48
CA PHE A 6 -59.57 14.02 -38.47
C PHE A 6 -60.29 13.41 -37.26
N LEU A 7 -60.08 12.11 -37.02
CA LEU A 7 -60.45 11.43 -35.79
C LEU A 7 -59.30 11.66 -34.78
N LEU A 8 -59.56 12.44 -33.75
CA LEU A 8 -58.73 12.50 -32.57
C LEU A 8 -58.98 11.26 -31.70
N ALA A 9 -58.00 10.38 -31.60
CA ALA A 9 -58.00 9.29 -30.62
C ALA A 9 -57.61 9.84 -29.26
N PRO A 10 -58.31 9.49 -28.16
CA PRO A 10 -57.87 9.90 -26.82
C PRO A 10 -56.61 9.12 -26.43
N ALA A 11 -55.57 9.88 -26.03
CA ALA A 11 -54.38 9.28 -25.41
C ALA A 11 -54.78 8.65 -24.06
N MET A 12 -54.79 7.35 -23.99
CA MET A 12 -54.81 6.64 -22.71
C MET A 12 -53.47 6.86 -22.02
N VAL A 13 -53.49 7.65 -20.97
CA VAL A 13 -52.41 7.67 -19.99
C VAL A 13 -52.45 6.33 -19.27
N ALA A 14 -51.55 5.43 -19.63
CA ALA A 14 -51.32 4.21 -18.89
C ALA A 14 -50.70 4.63 -17.55
N THR A 15 -51.52 4.66 -16.53
CA THR A 15 -51.01 4.64 -15.14
C THR A 15 -50.44 3.25 -14.92
N ASN A 16 -49.12 3.14 -14.94
CA ASN A 16 -48.47 1.94 -14.43
C ASN A 16 -48.95 1.75 -12.98
N PRO A 17 -49.57 0.60 -12.63
CA PRO A 17 -49.80 0.34 -11.23
C PRO A 17 -48.42 0.29 -10.55
N LEU A 18 -48.27 1.02 -9.48
CA LEU A 18 -47.16 0.84 -8.56
C LEU A 18 -47.29 -0.60 -8.05
N THR A 19 -46.59 -1.53 -8.68
CA THR A 19 -46.42 -2.87 -8.17
C THR A 19 -45.66 -2.72 -6.87
N ALA A 20 -46.23 -3.16 -5.76
CA ALA A 20 -45.49 -3.29 -4.51
C ALA A 20 -44.27 -4.15 -4.80
N GLN A 21 -43.11 -3.64 -4.48
CA GLN A 21 -41.88 -4.39 -4.60
C GLN A 21 -41.94 -5.55 -3.61
N GLU A 22 -41.94 -6.78 -4.09
CA GLU A 22 -41.79 -7.93 -3.22
C GLU A 22 -40.36 -7.99 -2.72
N PHE A 23 -40.18 -7.91 -1.41
CA PHE A 23 -38.90 -8.11 -0.77
C PHE A 23 -38.68 -9.61 -0.52
N GLU A 24 -37.47 -10.06 -0.73
CA GLU A 24 -37.07 -11.44 -0.41
C GLU A 24 -37.14 -11.68 1.10
N ALA A 25 -37.39 -12.94 1.48
CA ALA A 25 -37.42 -13.34 2.88
C ALA A 25 -36.08 -13.06 3.55
N GLY A 26 -36.08 -12.27 4.64
CA GLY A 26 -34.87 -11.83 5.33
C GLY A 26 -34.38 -10.44 4.94
N PHE A 27 -35.06 -9.77 4.01
CA PHE A 27 -34.73 -8.38 3.66
C PHE A 27 -34.80 -7.46 4.89
N ILE A 28 -33.78 -6.65 5.06
CA ILE A 28 -33.69 -5.61 6.09
C ILE A 28 -33.60 -4.27 5.38
N ASP A 29 -34.53 -3.36 5.69
CA ASP A 29 -34.49 -2.00 5.16
C ASP A 29 -33.30 -1.24 5.78
N PRO A 30 -32.28 -0.83 5.01
CA PRO A 30 -31.11 -0.12 5.53
C PRO A 30 -31.43 1.30 6.00
N TYR A 31 -32.44 1.95 5.45
CA TYR A 31 -32.69 3.37 5.70
C TYR A 31 -33.09 3.71 7.13
N PRO A 32 -33.94 2.94 7.86
CA PRO A 32 -34.18 3.18 9.27
C PRO A 32 -32.91 3.04 10.11
N ILE A 33 -32.03 2.11 9.77
CA ILE A 33 -30.76 1.87 10.47
C ILE A 33 -29.83 3.07 10.28
N LEU A 34 -29.63 3.49 9.03
CA LEU A 34 -28.81 4.67 8.71
C LEU A 34 -29.34 5.94 9.37
N ARG A 35 -30.66 6.13 9.43
CA ARG A 35 -31.26 7.27 10.17
C ARG A 35 -31.00 7.19 11.67
N ALA A 36 -31.08 6.02 12.26
CA ALA A 36 -30.81 5.83 13.68
C ALA A 36 -29.34 6.09 14.00
N ALA A 37 -28.42 5.57 13.21
CA ALA A 37 -26.99 5.82 13.35
C ALA A 37 -26.64 7.31 13.16
N SER A 38 -27.20 7.96 12.13
CA SER A 38 -27.03 9.40 11.92
C SER A 38 -27.53 10.24 13.10
N ALA A 39 -28.68 9.86 13.70
CA ALA A 39 -29.19 10.54 14.87
C ALA A 39 -28.33 10.30 16.11
N ALA A 40 -27.77 9.10 16.27
CA ALA A 40 -26.95 8.71 17.42
C ALA A 40 -25.64 9.52 17.50
N ILE A 41 -25.06 9.89 16.36
CA ILE A 41 -23.81 10.65 16.32
C ILE A 41 -23.98 12.11 15.87
N GLY A 42 -25.21 12.55 15.58
CA GLY A 42 -25.48 13.93 15.16
C GLY A 42 -24.90 14.27 13.79
N GLU A 43 -24.81 13.29 12.87
CA GLU A 43 -24.12 13.40 11.59
C GLU A 43 -24.56 14.59 10.76
N ASN A 44 -25.86 14.90 10.74
CA ASN A 44 -26.43 16.01 9.96
C ASN A 44 -26.06 17.41 10.46
N LYS A 45 -25.37 17.52 11.59
CA LYS A 45 -24.90 18.79 12.19
C LYS A 45 -23.41 19.01 11.94
N LEU A 46 -22.69 18.00 11.48
CA LEU A 46 -21.26 18.05 11.21
C LEU A 46 -21.01 18.18 9.71
N GLU A 47 -20.58 19.34 9.24
CA GLU A 47 -20.23 19.58 7.85
C GLU A 47 -18.78 19.21 7.54
N CYS A 48 -17.89 19.56 8.45
CA CYS A 48 -16.46 19.30 8.41
C CYS A 48 -15.92 19.13 9.84
N VAL A 49 -14.68 18.67 9.97
CA VAL A 49 -14.06 18.45 11.27
C VAL A 49 -12.58 18.76 11.22
N SER A 50 -12.08 19.36 12.30
CA SER A 50 -10.66 19.47 12.62
C SER A 50 -10.33 18.47 13.73
N ILE A 51 -9.29 17.70 13.55
CA ILE A 51 -8.85 16.65 14.45
C ILE A 51 -7.35 16.89 14.72
N SER A 52 -6.94 16.92 15.98
CA SER A 52 -5.52 16.99 16.33
C SER A 52 -5.21 16.08 17.52
N GLY A 53 -3.98 15.59 17.57
CA GLY A 53 -3.59 14.67 18.64
C GLY A 53 -2.24 13.99 18.36
N SER A 54 -2.13 12.74 18.78
CA SER A 54 -1.00 11.87 18.50
C SER A 54 -1.43 10.71 17.61
N ALA A 55 -0.58 10.35 16.67
CA ALA A 55 -0.81 9.21 15.80
C ALA A 55 0.47 8.37 15.67
N TYR A 56 0.34 7.22 15.08
CA TYR A 56 1.47 6.40 14.64
C TYR A 56 1.11 5.78 13.30
N THR A 57 2.13 5.45 12.52
CA THR A 57 1.95 4.67 11.30
C THR A 57 2.69 3.35 11.37
N GLY A 58 2.29 2.38 10.55
CA GLY A 58 3.00 1.15 10.30
C GLY A 58 3.68 1.19 8.95
N MET A 59 4.57 0.24 8.74
CA MET A 59 5.28 0.07 7.47
C MET A 59 4.80 -1.23 6.83
N VAL A 60 3.66 -1.13 6.15
CA VAL A 60 3.05 -2.27 5.44
C VAL A 60 4.02 -2.81 4.40
N GLY A 61 4.20 -4.13 4.38
CA GLY A 61 5.09 -4.76 3.44
C GLY A 61 6.57 -4.74 3.80
N GLN A 62 6.94 -4.22 4.99
CA GLN A 62 8.33 -4.07 5.46
C GLN A 62 8.66 -5.05 6.60
N GLN A 63 8.20 -6.29 6.48
CA GLN A 63 8.38 -7.32 7.51
C GLN A 63 9.80 -7.87 7.56
N HIS A 64 10.30 -8.12 8.79
CA HIS A 64 11.58 -8.79 8.99
C HIS A 64 11.51 -10.29 8.64
N LEU A 65 10.43 -10.95 9.04
CA LEU A 65 10.12 -12.32 8.67
C LEU A 65 9.23 -12.33 7.43
N ASN A 66 9.50 -13.24 6.53
CA ASN A 66 8.78 -13.30 5.28
C ASN A 66 7.31 -13.73 5.44
N GLY A 67 6.42 -12.95 4.84
CA GLY A 67 5.05 -13.33 4.55
C GLY A 67 4.04 -13.22 5.67
N TYR A 68 4.36 -12.54 6.78
CA TYR A 68 3.43 -12.43 7.89
C TYR A 68 3.17 -10.99 8.28
N GLU A 69 1.96 -10.51 8.07
CA GLU A 69 1.51 -9.15 8.41
C GLU A 69 1.70 -8.82 9.89
N VAL A 70 1.65 -9.81 10.75
CA VAL A 70 1.90 -9.63 12.19
C VAL A 70 3.30 -9.12 12.50
N ASP A 71 4.23 -9.27 11.57
CA ASP A 71 5.61 -8.84 11.70
C ASP A 71 5.87 -7.47 11.06
N TRP A 72 4.89 -6.87 10.41
CA TRP A 72 5.06 -5.53 9.85
C TRP A 72 5.44 -4.53 10.94
N PRO A 73 6.49 -3.72 10.73
CA PRO A 73 6.89 -2.69 11.66
C PRO A 73 5.76 -1.71 11.93
N ARG A 74 5.57 -1.34 13.19
CA ARG A 74 4.50 -0.44 13.61
C ARG A 74 4.93 0.48 14.72
N GLY A 75 4.16 1.55 14.89
CA GLY A 75 4.35 2.48 15.98
C GLY A 75 5.42 3.54 15.67
N GLU A 76 5.69 3.83 14.38
CA GLU A 76 6.40 5.06 14.02
C GLU A 76 5.53 6.25 14.44
N PRO A 77 5.96 7.09 15.40
CA PRO A 77 5.15 8.18 15.89
C PRO A 77 5.02 9.27 14.80
N LEU A 78 3.80 9.81 14.71
CA LEU A 78 3.48 10.99 13.92
C LEU A 78 3.18 12.11 14.92
N ASN A 79 4.16 12.99 15.14
CA ASN A 79 4.05 14.07 16.11
C ASN A 79 3.25 15.24 15.53
N ASN A 80 2.68 16.07 16.39
CA ASN A 80 1.89 17.23 15.98
C ASN A 80 0.83 16.90 14.91
N TYR A 81 0.23 15.71 15.03
CA TYR A 81 -0.74 15.21 14.06
C TYR A 81 -1.98 16.10 14.02
N SER A 82 -2.41 16.45 12.82
CA SER A 82 -3.65 17.17 12.56
C SER A 82 -4.28 16.71 11.24
N ARG A 83 -5.61 16.60 11.24
CA ARG A 83 -6.38 16.27 10.04
C ARG A 83 -7.65 17.11 9.98
N LEU A 84 -7.84 17.82 8.87
CA LEU A 84 -9.05 18.56 8.55
C LEU A 84 -9.79 17.88 7.43
N ILE A 85 -11.07 17.60 7.60
CA ILE A 85 -11.90 16.91 6.61
C ILE A 85 -13.13 17.75 6.29
N ASP A 86 -13.37 18.02 5.02
CA ASP A 86 -14.58 18.63 4.46
C ASP A 86 -15.23 17.68 3.46
N TRP A 87 -16.22 16.93 3.90
CA TRP A 87 -16.90 15.93 3.06
C TRP A 87 -17.73 16.55 1.95
N GLN A 88 -18.26 17.76 2.15
CA GLN A 88 -19.11 18.41 1.17
C GLN A 88 -18.30 18.84 -0.08
N ASN A 89 -17.11 19.35 0.11
CA ASN A 89 -16.24 19.82 -0.95
C ASN A 89 -15.17 18.80 -1.35
N VAL A 90 -15.16 17.61 -0.73
CA VAL A 90 -14.16 16.56 -0.93
C VAL A 90 -12.75 17.13 -0.75
N ARG A 91 -12.48 17.69 0.42
CA ARG A 91 -11.19 18.29 0.79
C ARG A 91 -10.65 17.71 2.07
N MET A 92 -9.36 17.50 2.10
CA MET A 92 -8.66 17.07 3.30
C MET A 92 -7.27 17.71 3.35
N ILE A 93 -6.84 18.07 4.54
CA ILE A 93 -5.45 18.40 4.83
C ILE A 93 -5.04 17.56 6.03
N GLU A 94 -3.95 16.83 5.89
CA GLU A 94 -3.35 16.06 6.99
C GLU A 94 -1.91 16.51 7.17
N THR A 95 -1.51 16.73 8.41
CA THR A 95 -0.17 17.18 8.73
C THR A 95 0.38 16.44 9.93
N PHE A 96 1.68 16.15 9.91
CA PHE A 96 2.40 15.58 11.04
C PHE A 96 3.91 15.82 10.90
N ASP A 97 4.61 15.61 12.00
CA ASP A 97 6.06 15.65 12.04
C ASP A 97 6.61 14.25 12.31
N ARG A 98 7.69 13.88 11.62
CA ARG A 98 8.43 12.64 11.81
C ARG A 98 9.80 12.98 12.41
N ASP A 99 10.16 12.29 13.48
CA ASP A 99 11.43 12.50 14.18
C ASP A 99 12.52 11.54 13.67
N PRO A 100 13.76 12.00 13.58
CA PRO A 100 14.90 11.16 13.19
C PRO A 100 15.15 10.04 14.22
N GLY A 101 15.46 8.87 13.69
CA GLY A 101 15.89 7.71 14.48
C GLY A 101 14.84 7.11 15.42
N ASN A 102 13.64 7.63 15.43
CA ASN A 102 12.58 7.17 16.33
C ASN A 102 11.70 6.10 15.66
N ASN A 103 12.29 4.95 15.36
CA ASN A 103 11.56 3.81 14.84
C ASN A 103 11.32 2.75 15.92
N PRO A 104 10.11 2.66 16.49
CA PRO A 104 9.80 1.67 17.51
C PRO A 104 9.93 0.21 17.05
N ALA A 105 9.86 -0.04 15.75
CA ALA A 105 10.06 -1.39 15.22
C ALA A 105 11.49 -1.88 15.45
N SER A 106 12.49 -0.98 15.47
CA SER A 106 13.88 -1.35 15.69
C SER A 106 14.15 -1.96 17.06
N TRP A 107 13.45 -1.56 18.12
CA TRP A 107 13.64 -2.12 19.45
C TRP A 107 12.86 -3.42 19.67
N LYS A 108 11.75 -3.64 18.96
CA LYS A 108 10.95 -4.87 19.06
C LYS A 108 11.78 -6.11 18.75
N TYR A 109 12.67 -6.01 17.77
CA TYR A 109 13.53 -7.10 17.34
C TYR A 109 15.02 -6.90 17.71
N GLY A 110 15.39 -5.75 18.23
CA GLY A 110 16.77 -5.42 18.55
C GLY A 110 17.69 -5.29 17.34
N LEU A 111 17.14 -5.04 16.15
CA LEU A 111 17.84 -5.13 14.87
C LEU A 111 18.09 -3.78 14.17
N GLY A 112 17.63 -2.67 14.75
CA GLY A 112 17.70 -1.36 14.11
C GLY A 112 16.56 -1.12 13.12
N TRP A 113 16.72 -0.15 12.24
CA TRP A 113 15.75 0.16 11.20
C TRP A 113 15.73 -0.95 10.14
N TYR A 114 14.54 -1.36 9.75
CA TYR A 114 14.32 -2.17 8.58
C TYR A 114 13.10 -1.66 7.82
N GLY A 115 13.26 -1.53 6.50
CA GLY A 115 12.32 -0.91 5.58
C GLY A 115 12.55 0.58 5.38
N GLY A 116 12.75 0.99 4.15
CA GLY A 116 12.98 2.36 3.72
C GLY A 116 14.24 3.02 4.28
N THR A 117 14.47 4.25 3.89
CA THR A 117 15.53 5.09 4.44
C THR A 117 15.09 5.70 5.77
N PRO A 118 15.86 5.57 6.86
CA PRO A 118 15.54 6.22 8.14
C PRO A 118 15.44 7.73 7.98
N VAL A 119 14.49 8.35 8.66
CA VAL A 119 14.39 9.80 8.76
C VAL A 119 15.68 10.34 9.41
N GLN A 120 16.39 11.22 8.73
CA GLN A 120 17.67 11.74 9.18
C GLN A 120 17.53 13.05 9.97
N GLU A 121 16.54 13.85 9.63
CA GLU A 121 16.21 15.13 10.26
C GLU A 121 14.70 15.15 10.57
N GLU A 122 14.26 16.06 11.44
CA GLU A 122 12.82 16.27 11.67
C GLU A 122 12.16 16.73 10.36
N GLU A 123 11.13 16.01 9.94
CA GLU A 123 10.41 16.26 8.70
C GLU A 123 8.94 16.63 8.97
N ARG A 124 8.53 17.79 8.50
CA ARG A 124 7.12 18.18 8.44
C ARG A 124 6.49 17.64 7.17
N GLN A 125 5.47 16.83 7.30
CA GLN A 125 4.71 16.27 6.18
C GLN A 125 3.34 16.93 6.08
N ILE A 126 2.95 17.32 4.87
CA ILE A 126 1.65 17.92 4.58
C ILE A 126 1.02 17.17 3.41
N PHE A 127 -0.10 16.51 3.66
CA PHE A 127 -0.89 15.82 2.66
C PHE A 127 -2.16 16.61 2.37
N SER A 128 -2.43 16.88 1.11
CA SER A 128 -3.58 17.68 0.67
C SER A 128 -4.41 16.94 -0.37
N LEU A 129 -5.73 17.03 -0.22
CA LEU A 129 -6.71 16.48 -1.16
C LEU A 129 -7.72 17.56 -1.55
N ASN A 130 -8.01 17.66 -2.83
CA ASN A 130 -9.13 18.46 -3.36
C ASN A 130 -9.76 17.74 -4.56
N GLY A 131 -10.93 17.15 -4.34
CA GLY A 131 -11.61 16.32 -5.33
C GLY A 131 -10.77 15.10 -5.70
N GLN A 132 -10.42 14.98 -6.97
CA GLN A 132 -9.60 13.91 -7.50
C GLN A 132 -8.08 14.17 -7.42
N TYR A 133 -7.66 15.34 -6.96
CA TYR A 133 -6.26 15.72 -6.89
C TYR A 133 -5.74 15.56 -5.47
N ALA A 134 -4.62 14.90 -5.34
CA ALA A 134 -3.89 14.77 -4.08
C ALA A 134 -2.41 15.05 -4.29
N TRP A 135 -1.77 15.58 -3.26
CA TRP A 135 -0.34 15.87 -3.27
C TRP A 135 0.22 15.90 -1.85
N HIS A 136 1.50 15.74 -1.73
CA HIS A 136 2.22 15.93 -0.48
C HIS A 136 3.32 16.99 -0.62
N GLN A 137 3.78 17.53 0.51
CA GLN A 137 4.85 18.51 0.61
C GLN A 137 5.71 18.22 1.84
N ASP A 138 7.01 18.40 1.71
CA ASP A 138 7.96 18.35 2.81
C ASP A 138 8.07 19.76 3.40
N GLY A 139 7.30 20.02 4.44
CA GLY A 139 7.16 21.33 5.04
C GLY A 139 6.35 22.35 4.23
N GLU A 140 6.12 23.51 4.82
CA GLU A 140 5.30 24.58 4.23
C GLU A 140 5.92 25.20 2.95
N ASP A 141 7.24 25.21 2.88
CA ASP A 141 8.01 25.75 1.77
C ASP A 141 8.38 24.70 0.71
N GLY A 142 8.06 23.42 0.97
CA GLY A 142 8.32 22.31 0.06
C GLY A 142 7.54 22.43 -1.24
N ALA A 143 8.12 21.99 -2.35
CA ALA A 143 7.40 21.89 -3.60
C ALA A 143 6.30 20.81 -3.51
N PRO A 144 5.06 21.10 -3.95
CA PRO A 144 4.02 20.09 -3.95
C PRO A 144 4.32 18.98 -4.97
N LEU A 145 4.34 17.74 -4.51
CA LEU A 145 4.56 16.53 -5.30
C LEU A 145 3.24 15.79 -5.51
N PRO A 146 2.85 15.45 -6.75
CA PRO A 146 1.59 14.80 -7.03
C PRO A 146 1.55 13.37 -6.46
N ALA A 147 0.48 13.03 -5.78
CA ALA A 147 0.15 11.65 -5.49
C ALA A 147 -0.27 10.92 -6.77
N ARG A 148 0.14 9.67 -6.95
CA ARG A 148 -0.34 8.85 -8.08
C ARG A 148 -1.86 8.68 -8.02
N PRO A 149 -2.53 8.39 -9.14
CA PRO A 149 -3.99 8.30 -9.17
C PRO A 149 -4.60 7.35 -8.15
N LEU A 150 -3.99 6.18 -7.93
CA LEU A 150 -4.45 5.22 -6.92
C LEU A 150 -4.27 5.73 -5.49
N ASP A 151 -3.19 6.44 -5.21
CA ASP A 151 -2.95 7.05 -3.90
C ASP A 151 -3.94 8.19 -3.64
N ALA A 152 -4.19 9.02 -4.64
CA ALA A 152 -5.20 10.08 -4.56
C ALA A 152 -6.61 9.51 -4.32
N GLU A 153 -6.95 8.40 -5.01
CA GLU A 153 -8.19 7.66 -4.82
C GLU A 153 -8.27 7.07 -3.41
N ARG A 154 -7.15 6.54 -2.88
CA ARG A 154 -7.06 6.01 -1.52
C ARG A 154 -7.29 7.09 -0.47
N TRP A 155 -6.66 8.26 -0.61
CA TRP A 155 -6.86 9.36 0.33
C TRP A 155 -8.29 9.90 0.29
N GLN A 156 -8.91 9.92 -0.88
CA GLN A 156 -10.33 10.26 -1.00
C GLN A 156 -11.22 9.21 -0.32
N LEU A 157 -10.90 7.92 -0.47
CA LEU A 157 -11.62 6.83 0.20
C LEU A 157 -11.53 6.97 1.72
N ASP A 158 -10.37 7.28 2.29
CA ASP A 158 -10.14 7.45 3.73
C ASP A 158 -11.07 8.49 4.37
N MET A 159 -11.45 9.54 3.64
CA MET A 159 -12.44 10.49 4.15
C MET A 159 -13.79 9.85 4.42
N TRP A 160 -14.20 8.91 3.55
CA TRP A 160 -15.47 8.21 3.64
C TRP A 160 -15.46 7.08 4.66
N LEU A 161 -14.28 6.60 5.07
CA LEU A 161 -14.13 5.55 6.08
C LEU A 161 -14.16 6.07 7.53
N THR A 162 -14.58 7.30 7.75
CA THR A 162 -14.93 7.81 9.07
C THR A 162 -16.42 7.60 9.38
N PRO A 163 -16.88 7.53 10.64
CA PRO A 163 -18.29 7.31 10.94
C PRO A 163 -19.24 8.31 10.28
N HIS A 164 -18.87 9.59 10.30
CA HIS A 164 -19.64 10.63 9.64
C HIS A 164 -19.54 10.57 8.12
N GLY A 165 -18.34 10.27 7.61
CA GLY A 165 -18.08 10.09 6.18
C GLY A 165 -18.92 8.96 5.58
N PHE A 166 -18.97 7.81 6.23
CA PHE A 166 -19.78 6.67 5.79
C PHE A 166 -21.28 7.04 5.71
N LEU A 167 -21.82 7.66 6.76
CA LEU A 167 -23.24 8.04 6.78
C LEU A 167 -23.58 9.12 5.74
N LYS A 168 -22.65 10.01 5.41
CA LYS A 168 -22.80 10.97 4.31
C LYS A 168 -22.73 10.26 2.97
N ALA A 169 -21.77 9.36 2.75
CA ALA A 169 -21.65 8.57 1.55
C ALA A 169 -22.89 7.70 1.29
N ALA A 170 -23.49 7.13 2.35
CA ALA A 170 -24.72 6.32 2.25
C ALA A 170 -25.95 7.09 1.73
N ARG A 171 -25.89 8.41 1.64
CA ARG A 171 -26.95 9.26 1.05
C ARG A 171 -26.70 9.68 -0.38
N LEU A 172 -25.52 9.37 -0.91
CA LEU A 172 -25.22 9.65 -2.32
C LEU A 172 -26.11 8.80 -3.23
N PRO A 173 -26.48 9.28 -4.41
CA PRO A 173 -27.42 8.57 -5.30
C PRO A 173 -27.00 7.15 -5.65
N ASP A 174 -25.70 6.91 -5.79
CA ASP A 174 -25.14 5.63 -6.24
C ASP A 174 -24.68 4.73 -5.08
N ALA A 175 -25.01 5.07 -3.84
CA ALA A 175 -24.58 4.32 -2.66
C ALA A 175 -25.21 2.93 -2.55
N ASN A 176 -26.43 2.74 -3.06
CA ASN A 176 -27.15 1.46 -3.09
C ASN A 176 -27.09 0.68 -1.76
N PRO A 177 -27.54 1.25 -0.63
CA PRO A 177 -27.36 0.62 0.66
C PRO A 177 -28.12 -0.69 0.79
N VAL A 178 -27.45 -1.70 1.37
CA VAL A 178 -28.01 -3.02 1.71
C VAL A 178 -27.69 -3.29 3.17
N ALA A 179 -28.57 -4.00 3.88
CA ALA A 179 -28.33 -4.33 5.29
C ALA A 179 -28.48 -5.83 5.55
N THR A 180 -27.63 -6.33 6.42
CA THR A 180 -27.71 -7.66 7.01
C THR A 180 -27.36 -7.59 8.50
N TRP A 181 -27.32 -8.73 9.17
CA TRP A 181 -26.90 -8.80 10.55
C TRP A 181 -26.13 -10.10 10.81
N ARG A 182 -25.30 -10.06 11.86
CA ARG A 182 -24.59 -11.24 12.35
C ARG A 182 -24.42 -11.17 13.86
N TRP A 183 -24.03 -12.31 14.44
CA TRP A 183 -23.57 -12.35 15.83
C TRP A 183 -22.07 -12.21 15.83
N GLU A 184 -21.58 -11.32 16.69
CA GLU A 184 -20.15 -11.14 16.96
C GLU A 184 -19.88 -11.29 18.45
N LEU A 185 -18.62 -11.48 18.81
CA LEU A 185 -18.19 -11.29 20.17
C LEU A 185 -18.16 -9.78 20.42
N GLY A 186 -18.87 -9.31 21.45
CA GLY A 186 -18.84 -7.91 21.83
C GLY A 186 -17.43 -7.46 22.25
N GLU A 187 -17.22 -6.16 22.32
CA GLU A 187 -15.94 -5.60 22.77
C GLU A 187 -15.57 -6.15 24.16
N MET A 188 -14.30 -6.49 24.34
CA MET A 188 -13.76 -6.89 25.63
C MET A 188 -13.73 -5.66 26.53
N GLY A 189 -14.51 -5.69 27.61
CA GLY A 189 -14.50 -4.61 28.59
C GLY A 189 -13.08 -4.37 29.13
N ARG A 190 -12.75 -3.12 29.42
CA ARG A 190 -11.45 -2.73 30.02
C ARG A 190 -11.14 -3.44 31.33
N ASP A 191 -12.12 -4.06 31.96
CA ASP A 191 -12.05 -4.84 33.20
C ASP A 191 -11.76 -6.34 32.97
N GLY A 192 -11.58 -6.76 31.71
CA GLY A 192 -11.38 -8.16 31.35
C GLY A 192 -12.63 -9.01 31.50
N ALA A 193 -13.81 -8.39 31.58
CA ALA A 193 -15.07 -9.09 31.72
C ALA A 193 -15.36 -9.99 30.51
N THR A 194 -16.11 -11.06 30.76
CA THR A 194 -16.48 -12.04 29.74
C THR A 194 -17.22 -11.36 28.59
N VAL A 195 -16.66 -11.49 27.40
CA VAL A 195 -17.27 -10.98 26.17
C VAL A 195 -18.58 -11.73 25.91
N SER A 196 -19.68 -11.00 25.85
CA SER A 196 -20.97 -11.57 25.50
C SER A 196 -21.21 -11.44 24.01
N PRO A 197 -21.82 -12.44 23.35
CA PRO A 197 -22.23 -12.29 21.96
C PRO A 197 -23.16 -11.09 21.78
N GLU A 198 -22.86 -10.25 20.82
CA GLU A 198 -23.67 -9.10 20.42
C GLU A 198 -24.21 -9.30 19.01
N ARG A 199 -25.45 -8.89 18.78
CA ARG A 199 -26.01 -8.81 17.43
C ARG A 199 -25.68 -7.46 16.83
N VAL A 200 -24.87 -7.46 15.80
CA VAL A 200 -24.52 -6.26 15.05
C VAL A 200 -25.26 -6.22 13.71
N THR A 201 -25.45 -5.03 13.20
CA THR A 201 -26.01 -4.81 11.86
C THR A 201 -24.88 -4.36 10.95
N ILE A 202 -24.79 -4.99 9.78
CA ILE A 202 -23.85 -4.60 8.72
C ILE A 202 -24.64 -3.83 7.68
N VAL A 203 -24.21 -2.64 7.34
CA VAL A 203 -24.73 -1.87 6.22
C VAL A 203 -23.62 -1.72 5.18
N SER A 204 -23.88 -2.24 4.00
CA SER A 204 -22.99 -2.18 2.84
C SER A 204 -23.44 -1.08 1.90
N ILE A 205 -22.50 -0.28 1.42
CA ILE A 205 -22.74 0.77 0.43
C ILE A 205 -21.67 0.73 -0.67
N THR A 206 -21.97 1.35 -1.80
CA THR A 206 -20.96 1.62 -2.83
C THR A 206 -20.41 3.04 -2.64
N VAL A 207 -19.11 3.18 -2.54
CA VAL A 207 -18.41 4.47 -2.43
C VAL A 207 -17.59 4.70 -3.69
N MET A 208 -17.61 5.94 -4.21
CA MET A 208 -16.89 6.35 -5.42
C MET A 208 -17.20 5.49 -6.66
N GLY A 209 -18.37 4.81 -6.67
CA GLY A 209 -18.79 3.93 -7.76
C GLY A 209 -17.95 2.65 -7.93
N LYS A 210 -17.02 2.37 -7.04
CA LYS A 210 -16.03 1.29 -7.15
C LYS A 210 -15.94 0.44 -5.88
N TYR A 211 -15.86 1.06 -4.71
CA TYR A 211 -15.59 0.38 -3.46
C TYR A 211 -16.86 -0.08 -2.77
N GLN A 212 -16.96 -1.36 -2.47
CA GLN A 212 -17.95 -1.83 -1.50
C GLN A 212 -17.41 -1.51 -0.11
N VAL A 213 -18.18 -0.78 0.68
CA VAL A 213 -17.82 -0.36 2.04
C VAL A 213 -18.87 -0.86 3.01
N ASP A 214 -18.46 -1.60 4.01
CA ASP A 214 -19.31 -2.25 5.00
C ASP A 214 -19.12 -1.58 6.36
N ALA A 215 -20.19 -1.05 6.96
CA ALA A 215 -20.16 -0.52 8.32
C ALA A 215 -20.80 -1.49 9.29
N THR A 216 -20.09 -1.85 10.35
CA THR A 216 -20.61 -2.58 11.49
C THR A 216 -21.22 -1.61 12.50
N ILE A 217 -22.52 -1.75 12.73
CA ILE A 217 -23.31 -0.87 13.60
C ILE A 217 -23.84 -1.70 14.77
N ASN A 218 -23.57 -1.25 16.01
CA ASN A 218 -23.95 -1.95 17.22
C ASN A 218 -25.37 -1.62 17.69
N SER A 219 -25.77 -2.18 18.84
CA SER A 219 -27.09 -1.96 19.45
C SER A 219 -27.35 -0.52 19.89
N GLU A 220 -26.31 0.29 20.10
CA GLU A 220 -26.41 1.73 20.41
C GLU A 220 -26.47 2.61 19.16
N ASN A 221 -26.48 2.02 17.99
CA ASN A 221 -26.41 2.65 16.67
C ASN A 221 -25.08 3.41 16.42
N LEU A 222 -24.01 2.98 17.05
CA LEU A 222 -22.66 3.50 16.80
C LEU A 222 -21.94 2.61 15.79
N LEU A 223 -21.14 3.24 14.92
CA LEU A 223 -20.29 2.53 13.98
C LEU A 223 -19.04 2.06 14.74
N GLN A 224 -18.80 0.75 14.75
CA GLN A 224 -17.64 0.14 15.41
C GLN A 224 -16.50 -0.10 14.42
N ARG A 225 -16.85 -0.46 13.19
CA ARG A 225 -15.87 -0.70 12.12
C ARG A 225 -16.45 -0.25 10.79
N ILE A 226 -15.56 0.20 9.93
CA ILE A 226 -15.85 0.48 8.52
C ILE A 226 -14.79 -0.25 7.72
N HIS A 227 -15.23 -1.22 6.94
CA HIS A 227 -14.38 -2.16 6.21
C HIS A 227 -14.57 -2.02 4.71
N THR A 228 -13.50 -2.17 3.96
CA THR A 228 -13.49 -2.27 2.50
C THR A 228 -12.29 -3.08 2.02
N TRP A 229 -12.21 -3.26 0.71
CA TRP A 229 -11.04 -3.81 0.04
C TRP A 229 -10.35 -2.70 -0.76
N VAL A 230 -9.04 -2.73 -0.80
CA VAL A 230 -8.22 -1.77 -1.55
C VAL A 230 -7.16 -2.51 -2.35
N PRO A 231 -6.74 -1.97 -3.50
CA PRO A 231 -5.69 -2.60 -4.29
C PRO A 231 -4.34 -2.45 -3.62
N ASP A 232 -3.56 -3.53 -3.65
CA ASP A 232 -2.14 -3.57 -3.32
C ASP A 232 -1.38 -4.24 -4.47
N SER A 233 -0.24 -3.67 -4.87
CA SER A 233 0.55 -4.16 -6.01
C SER A 233 1.11 -5.55 -5.79
N VAL A 234 1.30 -5.96 -4.54
CA VAL A 234 1.91 -7.24 -4.16
C VAL A 234 0.87 -8.29 -3.82
N ILE A 235 -0.02 -8.00 -2.88
CA ILE A 235 -0.97 -8.96 -2.31
C ILE A 235 -2.38 -8.87 -2.89
N GLY A 236 -2.61 -7.98 -3.85
CA GLY A 236 -3.89 -7.86 -4.56
C GLY A 236 -4.94 -7.07 -3.81
N ASP A 237 -6.23 -7.41 -4.01
CA ASP A 237 -7.31 -6.76 -3.27
C ASP A 237 -7.18 -7.15 -1.80
N THR A 238 -6.73 -6.21 -0.98
CA THR A 238 -6.41 -6.45 0.42
C THR A 238 -7.41 -5.78 1.36
N ASN A 239 -7.58 -6.39 2.51
CA ASN A 239 -8.43 -5.87 3.57
C ASN A 239 -7.98 -4.48 4.04
N TYR A 240 -8.96 -3.60 4.26
CA TYR A 240 -8.75 -2.27 4.81
C TYR A 240 -9.89 -1.90 5.75
N GLU A 241 -9.58 -1.79 7.01
CA GLU A 241 -10.59 -1.58 8.06
C GLU A 241 -10.20 -0.40 8.96
N HIS A 242 -11.19 0.42 9.30
CA HIS A 242 -11.12 1.42 10.34
C HIS A 242 -11.95 0.96 11.54
N GLU A 243 -11.34 0.85 12.69
CA GLU A 243 -11.98 0.42 13.93
C GLU A 243 -12.14 1.58 14.91
N PHE A 244 -13.32 1.65 15.52
CA PHE A 244 -13.73 2.70 16.48
C PHE A 244 -14.37 2.05 17.71
N ALA A 245 -13.72 2.15 18.86
CA ALA A 245 -14.31 1.62 20.09
C ALA A 245 -15.46 2.49 20.59
N ASN A 246 -16.54 1.85 21.07
CA ASN A 246 -17.72 2.55 21.59
C ASN A 246 -17.38 3.53 22.70
N ALA A 247 -16.47 3.15 23.59
CA ALA A 247 -16.06 3.97 24.74
C ALA A 247 -15.34 5.27 24.34
N ASP A 248 -14.89 5.36 23.09
CA ASP A 248 -14.13 6.50 22.59
C ASP A 248 -15.00 7.56 21.91
N TYR A 249 -16.31 7.30 21.72
CA TYR A 249 -17.24 8.32 21.23
C TYR A 249 -17.56 9.35 22.32
N ILE A 250 -17.17 10.59 22.09
CA ILE A 250 -17.47 11.72 22.99
C ILE A 250 -18.38 12.74 22.31
N ASP A 251 -19.12 13.51 23.08
CA ASP A 251 -19.86 14.67 22.57
C ASP A 251 -18.89 15.86 22.41
N ILE A 252 -18.73 16.31 21.18
CA ILE A 252 -17.87 17.44 20.80
C ILE A 252 -18.66 18.76 20.68
N GLY A 253 -19.90 18.78 21.15
CA GLY A 253 -20.79 19.91 21.14
C GLY A 253 -22.07 19.69 20.33
N GLU A 254 -23.16 20.32 20.73
CA GLU A 254 -24.45 20.26 20.04
C GLU A 254 -25.05 18.86 19.85
N GLY A 255 -24.57 17.85 20.60
CA GLY A 255 -24.94 16.45 20.44
C GLY A 255 -24.31 15.78 19.23
N ILE A 256 -23.19 16.29 18.78
CA ILE A 256 -22.32 15.64 17.79
C ILE A 256 -21.36 14.73 18.54
N ARG A 257 -21.38 13.44 18.22
CA ARG A 257 -20.46 12.45 18.82
C ARG A 257 -19.43 12.03 17.79
N PHE A 258 -18.15 12.05 18.20
CA PHE A 258 -17.02 11.67 17.35
C PHE A 258 -16.07 10.75 18.13
N PRO A 259 -15.46 9.73 17.49
CA PRO A 259 -14.50 8.86 18.17
C PRO A 259 -13.17 9.61 18.41
N THR A 260 -12.62 9.46 19.62
CA THR A 260 -11.33 10.07 20.01
C THR A 260 -10.14 9.16 19.73
N ASN A 261 -10.41 7.95 19.35
CA ASN A 261 -9.37 6.96 19.08
C ASN A 261 -9.83 6.01 17.98
N TRP A 262 -8.95 5.71 17.04
CA TRP A 262 -9.21 4.70 16.02
C TRP A 262 -7.91 4.06 15.52
N HIS A 263 -8.05 2.92 14.87
CA HIS A 263 -6.97 2.24 14.17
C HIS A 263 -7.36 1.97 12.72
N HIS A 264 -6.34 1.91 11.85
CA HIS A 264 -6.47 1.32 10.53
C HIS A 264 -5.80 -0.05 10.54
N HIS A 265 -6.44 -1.01 9.92
CA HIS A 265 -5.92 -2.34 9.70
C HIS A 265 -5.76 -2.54 8.20
N THR A 266 -4.62 -3.07 7.78
CA THR A 266 -4.33 -3.44 6.40
C THR A 266 -3.72 -4.83 6.37
N GLY A 267 -4.10 -5.68 5.40
CA GLY A 267 -3.59 -7.04 5.28
C GLY A 267 -4.69 -8.04 5.01
N TRP A 268 -4.32 -9.31 4.93
CA TRP A 268 -5.31 -10.37 4.78
C TRP A 268 -6.13 -10.60 6.03
N ASP A 269 -7.41 -10.76 5.83
CA ASP A 269 -8.34 -11.13 6.86
C ASP A 269 -9.07 -12.43 6.54
N ASP A 270 -8.33 -13.46 6.15
CA ASP A 270 -8.91 -14.79 5.94
C ASP A 270 -9.32 -15.48 7.25
N ASN A 271 -8.87 -14.97 8.39
CA ASN A 271 -9.18 -15.53 9.69
C ASN A 271 -9.63 -14.47 10.69
N TYR A 272 -10.73 -13.85 10.38
CA TYR A 272 -11.43 -12.89 11.23
C TYR A 272 -11.65 -13.36 12.68
N GLN A 273 -11.46 -14.63 12.97
CA GLN A 273 -11.83 -15.21 14.25
C GLN A 273 -10.69 -15.34 15.27
N ALA A 274 -9.44 -15.32 14.91
CA ALA A 274 -8.39 -15.65 15.90
C ALA A 274 -7.03 -14.98 15.72
N GLN A 275 -6.70 -14.49 14.56
CA GLN A 275 -5.34 -14.02 14.25
C GLN A 275 -5.27 -12.57 13.79
N SER A 276 -6.36 -12.03 13.27
CA SER A 276 -6.44 -10.66 12.80
C SER A 276 -6.26 -9.61 13.89
N ILE A 277 -6.45 -9.95 15.15
CA ILE A 277 -6.28 -9.00 16.27
C ILE A 277 -4.88 -8.35 16.27
N ASN A 278 -3.89 -9.00 15.69
CA ASN A 278 -2.54 -8.48 15.59
C ASN A 278 -2.08 -8.20 14.15
N ALA A 279 -2.67 -8.88 13.17
CA ALA A 279 -2.42 -8.59 11.77
C ALA A 279 -3.07 -7.26 11.41
N GLY A 280 -2.42 -6.45 10.62
CA GLY A 280 -2.97 -5.19 10.14
C GLY A 280 -3.04 -4.04 11.13
N HIS A 281 -2.82 -4.21 12.43
CA HIS A 281 -2.71 -3.10 13.41
C HIS A 281 -1.57 -2.12 13.10
N ASN A 282 -0.90 -2.32 12.00
CA ASN A 282 0.36 -1.69 11.69
C ASN A 282 0.21 -0.53 10.72
N ALA A 283 -0.98 -0.33 10.14
CA ALA A 283 -1.13 0.68 9.13
C ALA A 283 -1.23 2.09 9.72
N PHE A 284 -2.08 2.28 10.72
CA PHE A 284 -2.27 3.58 11.35
C PHE A 284 -2.99 3.44 12.69
N GLY A 285 -2.70 4.33 13.62
CA GLY A 285 -3.49 4.50 14.84
C GLY A 285 -3.43 5.94 15.30
N GLY A 286 -4.58 6.48 15.71
CA GLY A 286 -4.69 7.86 16.17
C GLY A 286 -5.38 7.96 17.53
N ARG A 287 -4.81 8.76 18.41
CA ARG A 287 -5.47 9.24 19.64
C ARG A 287 -5.57 10.74 19.56
N GLN A 288 -6.80 11.24 19.54
CA GLN A 288 -7.06 12.65 19.32
C GLN A 288 -7.12 13.41 20.65
N ALA A 289 -6.42 14.52 20.73
CA ALA A 289 -6.45 15.41 21.88
C ALA A 289 -7.60 16.41 21.76
N ASP A 290 -7.78 16.98 20.58
CA ASP A 290 -8.81 17.96 20.27
C ASP A 290 -9.55 17.58 18.97
N ILE A 291 -10.88 17.67 19.04
CA ILE A 291 -11.77 17.49 17.88
C ILE A 291 -12.73 18.67 17.87
N VAL A 292 -12.69 19.45 16.79
CA VAL A 292 -13.51 20.67 16.65
C VAL A 292 -14.50 20.49 15.51
N ALA A 293 -15.78 20.53 15.86
CA ALA A 293 -16.86 20.44 14.88
C ALA A 293 -16.94 21.69 14.03
N ASN A 294 -17.16 21.52 12.74
CA ASN A 294 -17.38 22.59 11.76
C ASN A 294 -16.19 23.58 11.62
N GLU A 295 -14.99 23.14 12.00
CA GLU A 295 -13.75 23.77 11.60
C GLU A 295 -13.26 23.13 10.30
N CYS A 296 -13.45 23.84 9.20
CA CYS A 296 -13.18 23.32 7.87
C CYS A 296 -11.80 23.74 7.35
N PRO A 297 -11.15 22.89 6.53
CA PRO A 297 -10.03 23.34 5.74
C PRO A 297 -10.56 24.47 4.83
N GLY A 298 -9.91 25.59 4.77
CA GLY A 298 -10.29 26.68 3.90
C GLY A 298 -10.28 26.28 2.40
N GLU A 299 -10.02 27.23 1.52
CA GLU A 299 -9.73 26.88 0.14
C GLU A 299 -8.40 26.11 0.06
N VAL A 300 -8.42 24.95 -0.59
CA VAL A 300 -7.24 24.12 -0.87
C VAL A 300 -6.99 24.19 -2.38
N PRO A 301 -6.33 25.23 -2.89
CA PRO A 301 -6.14 25.39 -4.31
C PRO A 301 -5.21 24.30 -4.86
N VAL A 302 -5.64 23.64 -5.94
CA VAL A 302 -4.81 22.63 -6.60
C VAL A 302 -3.68 23.34 -7.37
N PRO A 303 -2.39 23.08 -7.05
CA PRO A 303 -1.27 23.65 -7.77
C PRO A 303 -1.27 23.25 -9.25
N ALA A 304 -0.66 24.07 -10.11
CA ALA A 304 -0.68 23.84 -11.56
C ALA A 304 0.08 22.56 -11.96
N ASN A 305 1.20 22.27 -11.30
CA ASN A 305 1.98 21.04 -11.51
C ASN A 305 1.20 19.78 -11.09
N ILE A 306 0.38 19.86 -10.05
CA ILE A 306 -0.48 18.73 -9.62
C ILE A 306 -1.60 18.49 -10.63
N ARG A 307 -2.24 19.58 -11.10
CA ARG A 307 -3.33 19.47 -12.09
C ARG A 307 -2.88 18.89 -13.42
N ASN A 308 -1.63 19.15 -13.78
CA ASN A 308 -1.03 18.74 -15.05
C ASN A 308 0.05 17.68 -14.86
N ALA A 309 0.01 16.95 -13.73
CA ALA A 309 0.99 15.91 -13.46
C ALA A 309 0.96 14.85 -14.56
N ASP A 310 2.13 14.48 -15.03
CA ASP A 310 2.36 13.34 -15.92
C ASP A 310 2.79 12.15 -15.07
N PHE A 311 2.03 11.08 -15.15
CA PHE A 311 2.30 9.83 -14.44
C PHE A 311 2.84 8.74 -15.38
N SER A 312 3.28 9.12 -16.58
CA SER A 312 4.01 8.19 -17.43
C SER A 312 5.29 7.72 -16.74
N GLU A 313 5.58 6.44 -16.85
CA GLU A 313 6.81 5.90 -16.30
C GLU A 313 8.02 6.44 -17.08
N ASN A 314 9.01 6.94 -16.36
CA ASN A 314 10.28 7.36 -16.92
C ASN A 314 11.34 6.34 -16.57
N VAL A 315 11.99 5.76 -17.58
CA VAL A 315 13.08 4.82 -17.39
C VAL A 315 14.35 5.44 -17.95
N GLU A 316 15.33 5.65 -17.10
CA GLU A 316 16.65 6.13 -17.48
C GLU A 316 17.63 4.96 -17.48
N VAL A 317 18.39 4.81 -18.57
CA VAL A 317 19.31 3.68 -18.71
C VAL A 317 20.75 4.16 -18.74
N GLU A 318 21.54 3.66 -17.78
CA GLU A 318 22.97 3.87 -17.70
C GLU A 318 23.73 2.56 -17.99
N ALA A 319 24.76 2.61 -18.84
CA ALA A 319 25.64 1.48 -19.07
C ALA A 319 26.72 1.43 -17.98
N LEU A 320 26.73 0.37 -17.18
CA LEU A 320 27.70 0.18 -16.11
C LEU A 320 28.96 -0.55 -16.60
N ALA A 321 28.77 -1.53 -17.48
CA ALA A 321 29.81 -2.29 -18.14
C ALA A 321 29.26 -2.87 -19.45
N ASP A 322 30.09 -3.60 -20.19
CA ASP A 322 29.63 -4.29 -21.39
C ASP A 322 28.55 -5.31 -21.05
N GLY A 323 27.33 -5.10 -21.56
CA GLY A 323 26.17 -5.93 -21.29
C GLY A 323 25.63 -5.84 -19.84
N VAL A 324 25.98 -4.80 -19.07
CA VAL A 324 25.44 -4.54 -17.73
C VAL A 324 24.88 -3.12 -17.68
N PHE A 325 23.61 -3.00 -17.36
CA PHE A 325 22.88 -1.74 -17.40
C PHE A 325 22.08 -1.49 -16.12
N LEU A 326 22.07 -0.25 -15.66
CA LEU A 326 21.18 0.25 -14.62
C LEU A 326 19.93 0.86 -15.26
N TYR A 327 18.78 0.43 -14.84
CA TYR A 327 17.49 0.96 -15.24
C TYR A 327 16.91 1.72 -14.06
N GLY A 328 17.02 3.03 -14.09
CA GLY A 328 16.60 3.96 -13.04
C GLY A 328 15.49 4.91 -13.52
N GLY A 329 15.44 6.10 -12.96
CA GLY A 329 14.45 7.13 -13.27
C GLY A 329 13.29 7.19 -12.26
N SER A 330 13.33 6.31 -11.25
CA SER A 330 12.39 6.28 -10.13
C SER A 330 13.13 6.23 -8.79
N SER A 331 12.43 5.95 -7.70
CA SER A 331 13.04 5.75 -6.38
C SER A 331 13.84 4.44 -6.28
N HIS A 332 13.59 3.49 -7.17
CA HIS A 332 14.23 2.19 -7.20
C HIS A 332 14.81 1.91 -8.58
N ASN A 333 15.87 1.14 -8.60
CA ASN A 333 16.54 0.70 -9.81
C ASN A 333 16.25 -0.79 -10.09
N SER A 334 16.40 -1.19 -11.35
CA SER A 334 16.60 -2.58 -11.75
C SER A 334 17.96 -2.69 -12.43
N VAL A 335 18.66 -3.81 -12.25
CA VAL A 335 19.91 -4.05 -12.95
C VAL A 335 19.71 -5.15 -13.99
N VAL A 336 20.05 -4.85 -15.24
CA VAL A 336 19.89 -5.74 -16.37
C VAL A 336 21.25 -6.26 -16.79
N VAL A 337 21.39 -7.58 -16.84
CA VAL A 337 22.62 -8.27 -17.26
C VAL A 337 22.35 -9.12 -18.48
N GLU A 338 23.02 -8.77 -19.57
CA GLU A 338 22.97 -9.49 -20.84
C GLU A 338 23.96 -10.66 -20.85
N PHE A 339 23.42 -11.85 -20.98
CA PHE A 339 24.17 -13.08 -21.27
C PHE A 339 24.11 -13.40 -22.78
N ASP A 340 24.84 -14.38 -23.20
CA ASP A 340 24.96 -14.73 -24.65
C ASP A 340 23.59 -15.04 -25.27
N ASN A 341 22.75 -15.80 -24.56
CA ASN A 341 21.47 -16.30 -25.08
C ASN A 341 20.24 -15.84 -24.30
N TYR A 342 20.40 -15.06 -23.24
CA TYR A 342 19.29 -14.58 -22.38
C TYR A 342 19.66 -13.31 -21.62
N ILE A 343 18.67 -12.74 -21.00
CA ILE A 343 18.77 -11.57 -20.11
C ILE A 343 18.39 -12.01 -18.70
N THR A 344 19.11 -11.50 -17.71
CA THR A 344 18.75 -11.57 -16.29
C THR A 344 18.45 -10.15 -15.80
N VAL A 345 17.36 -9.99 -15.07
CA VAL A 345 17.02 -8.75 -14.38
C VAL A 345 17.20 -8.98 -12.89
N VAL A 346 17.78 -8.04 -12.18
CA VAL A 346 17.86 -8.01 -10.73
C VAL A 346 16.92 -6.91 -10.24
N GLU A 347 15.96 -7.28 -9.43
CA GLU A 347 14.84 -6.52 -8.87
C GLU A 347 13.69 -6.19 -9.83
N ALA A 348 12.48 -6.29 -9.27
CA ALA A 348 11.22 -5.96 -9.91
C ALA A 348 10.41 -5.02 -9.00
N PRO A 349 10.90 -3.80 -8.77
CA PRO A 349 10.39 -2.92 -7.73
C PRO A 349 9.02 -2.28 -8.08
N LEU A 350 8.43 -1.63 -7.08
CA LEU A 350 7.29 -0.72 -7.17
C LEU A 350 5.98 -1.39 -7.61
N ASN A 351 5.68 -1.45 -8.91
CA ASN A 351 4.41 -1.91 -9.45
C ASN A 351 4.55 -2.41 -10.90
N GLU A 352 3.43 -2.92 -11.45
CA GLU A 352 3.39 -3.45 -12.82
C GLU A 352 3.74 -2.39 -13.88
N SER A 353 3.19 -1.16 -13.78
CA SER A 353 3.41 -0.13 -14.81
C SER A 353 4.90 0.22 -14.96
N HIS A 354 5.61 0.35 -13.84
CA HIS A 354 7.04 0.58 -13.83
C HIS A 354 7.81 -0.58 -14.49
N ASN A 355 7.48 -1.80 -14.11
CA ASN A 355 8.18 -2.98 -14.66
C ASN A 355 7.87 -3.23 -16.14
N LEU A 356 6.69 -2.90 -16.62
CA LEU A 356 6.38 -2.93 -18.05
C LEU A 356 7.23 -1.92 -18.82
N ALA A 357 7.39 -0.70 -18.29
CA ALA A 357 8.26 0.30 -18.92
C ALA A 357 9.74 -0.15 -18.94
N VAL A 358 10.22 -0.78 -17.87
CA VAL A 358 11.56 -1.39 -17.84
C VAL A 358 11.70 -2.51 -18.89
N ILE A 359 10.70 -3.39 -18.99
CA ILE A 359 10.70 -4.49 -19.97
C ILE A 359 10.69 -3.96 -21.41
N ASP A 360 9.87 -2.94 -21.69
CA ASP A 360 9.80 -2.32 -23.02
C ASP A 360 11.18 -1.74 -23.42
N GLU A 361 11.83 -1.02 -22.52
CA GLU A 361 13.17 -0.46 -22.77
C GLU A 361 14.24 -1.57 -22.92
N ILE A 362 14.13 -2.69 -22.18
CA ILE A 362 15.01 -3.87 -22.36
C ILE A 362 14.83 -4.45 -23.76
N VAL A 363 13.59 -4.66 -24.20
CA VAL A 363 13.28 -5.25 -25.52
C VAL A 363 13.77 -4.37 -26.65
N ASP A 364 13.63 -3.05 -26.52
CA ASP A 364 14.10 -2.09 -27.51
C ASP A 364 15.64 -2.06 -27.61
N ARG A 365 16.33 -2.15 -26.48
CA ARG A 365 17.78 -2.07 -26.39
C ARG A 365 18.48 -3.39 -26.73
N ILE A 366 17.92 -4.52 -26.27
CA ILE A 366 18.49 -5.86 -26.44
C ILE A 366 17.46 -6.75 -27.15
N PRO A 367 17.20 -6.51 -28.44
CA PRO A 367 16.21 -7.29 -29.18
C PRO A 367 16.63 -8.74 -29.35
N ASN A 368 15.65 -9.63 -29.44
CA ASN A 368 15.83 -11.06 -29.73
C ASN A 368 16.47 -11.92 -28.63
N LYS A 369 16.62 -11.40 -27.41
CA LYS A 369 17.00 -12.21 -26.24
C LYS A 369 15.87 -12.25 -25.24
N PRO A 370 15.45 -13.42 -24.73
CA PRO A 370 14.40 -13.50 -23.73
C PRO A 370 14.92 -13.03 -22.36
N ILE A 371 14.09 -12.34 -21.61
CA ILE A 371 14.27 -12.16 -20.16
C ILE A 371 13.98 -13.52 -19.53
N ARG A 372 15.01 -14.23 -19.13
CA ARG A 372 14.92 -15.61 -18.65
C ARG A 372 14.85 -15.72 -17.14
N PHE A 373 15.54 -14.84 -16.44
CA PHE A 373 15.63 -14.86 -14.98
C PHE A 373 15.32 -13.49 -14.40
N LEU A 374 14.56 -13.49 -13.33
CA LEU A 374 14.42 -12.37 -12.43
C LEU A 374 15.02 -12.77 -11.08
N ILE A 375 16.07 -12.07 -10.66
CA ILE A 375 16.65 -12.22 -9.33
C ILE A 375 15.95 -11.20 -8.42
N ASN A 376 15.31 -11.68 -7.39
CA ASN A 376 14.74 -10.81 -6.37
C ASN A 376 15.54 -10.93 -5.09
N THR A 377 15.96 -9.81 -4.52
CA THR A 377 16.84 -9.79 -3.35
C THR A 377 16.11 -10.17 -2.09
N HIS A 378 14.89 -9.63 -1.86
CA HIS A 378 14.11 -9.90 -0.65
C HIS A 378 12.61 -9.60 -0.85
N GLN A 379 11.80 -9.83 0.20
CA GLN A 379 10.34 -9.86 0.13
C GLN A 379 9.64 -8.55 0.47
N HIS A 380 10.32 -7.45 0.69
CA HIS A 380 9.65 -6.18 0.91
C HIS A 380 8.82 -5.77 -0.31
N HIS A 381 7.64 -5.15 -0.08
CA HIS A 381 6.66 -4.92 -1.12
C HIS A 381 7.17 -3.97 -2.22
N ASP A 382 7.99 -3.01 -1.87
CA ASP A 382 8.61 -2.07 -2.80
C ASP A 382 9.64 -2.72 -3.75
N HIS A 383 10.13 -3.94 -3.42
CA HIS A 383 11.05 -4.73 -4.25
C HIS A 383 10.37 -5.82 -5.08
N ILE A 384 9.09 -6.10 -4.86
CA ILE A 384 8.42 -7.25 -5.46
C ILE A 384 7.14 -6.92 -6.22
N GLY A 385 6.77 -5.65 -6.34
CA GLY A 385 5.54 -5.25 -7.03
C GLY A 385 5.45 -5.65 -8.50
N GLY A 386 6.57 -5.93 -9.15
CA GLY A 386 6.65 -6.42 -10.53
C GLY A 386 6.84 -7.92 -10.70
N LEU A 387 6.94 -8.73 -9.62
CA LEU A 387 7.20 -10.17 -9.74
C LEU A 387 6.20 -10.87 -10.67
N ARG A 388 4.92 -10.54 -10.56
CA ARG A 388 3.86 -11.13 -11.39
C ARG A 388 4.01 -10.74 -12.87
N THR A 389 4.49 -9.55 -13.16
CA THR A 389 4.78 -9.08 -14.53
C THR A 389 5.85 -9.95 -15.18
N TYR A 390 6.96 -10.18 -14.47
CA TYR A 390 8.03 -11.06 -14.98
C TYR A 390 7.59 -12.53 -15.08
N MET A 391 6.82 -13.01 -14.12
CA MET A 391 6.20 -14.33 -14.19
C MET A 391 5.30 -14.46 -15.43
N HIS A 392 4.50 -13.45 -15.73
CA HIS A 392 3.58 -13.44 -16.88
C HIS A 392 4.33 -13.56 -18.22
N ILE A 393 5.48 -12.93 -18.36
CA ILE A 393 6.31 -13.04 -19.57
C ILE A 393 7.16 -14.31 -19.61
N GLY A 394 7.05 -15.20 -18.60
CA GLY A 394 7.71 -16.50 -18.56
C GLY A 394 9.12 -16.49 -17.95
N ALA A 395 9.51 -15.45 -17.24
CA ALA A 395 10.78 -15.42 -16.53
C ALA A 395 10.77 -16.38 -15.32
N THR A 396 11.90 -17.02 -15.05
CA THR A 396 12.13 -17.81 -13.84
C THR A 396 12.46 -16.87 -12.69
N ILE A 397 11.67 -16.92 -11.62
CA ILE A 397 11.92 -16.15 -10.40
C ILE A 397 12.99 -16.86 -9.58
N VAL A 398 14.07 -16.17 -9.27
CA VAL A 398 15.18 -16.66 -8.43
C VAL A 398 15.20 -15.86 -7.14
N THR A 399 14.97 -16.51 -6.01
CA THR A 399 14.94 -15.84 -4.71
C THR A 399 15.38 -16.80 -3.59
N HIS A 400 15.52 -16.29 -2.36
CA HIS A 400 15.90 -17.13 -1.24
C HIS A 400 14.77 -18.10 -0.85
N TRP A 401 15.11 -19.32 -0.44
CA TRP A 401 14.13 -20.37 -0.13
C TRP A 401 13.14 -19.98 0.98
N LYS A 402 13.50 -19.06 1.86
CA LYS A 402 12.63 -18.56 2.92
C LYS A 402 11.45 -17.74 2.39
N ASN A 403 11.58 -17.16 1.20
CA ASN A 403 10.53 -16.37 0.57
C ASN A 403 9.52 -17.24 -0.20
N HIS A 404 9.85 -18.53 -0.39
CA HIS A 404 9.09 -19.43 -1.27
C HIS A 404 7.60 -19.47 -0.95
N ASP A 405 7.24 -19.72 0.30
CA ASP A 405 5.83 -19.93 0.67
C ASP A 405 5.02 -18.63 0.53
N PHE A 406 5.60 -17.49 0.89
CA PHE A 406 4.98 -16.19 0.68
C PHE A 406 4.77 -15.90 -0.80
N TYR A 407 5.80 -16.10 -1.63
CA TYR A 407 5.68 -15.81 -3.06
C TYR A 407 4.68 -16.73 -3.75
N THR A 408 4.72 -18.02 -3.46
CA THR A 408 3.83 -18.97 -4.13
C THR A 408 2.40 -18.91 -3.66
N ASN A 409 2.15 -18.59 -2.39
CA ASN A 409 0.79 -18.57 -1.84
C ASN A 409 0.12 -17.20 -1.99
N ASP A 410 0.88 -16.11 -1.86
CA ASP A 410 0.31 -14.79 -1.64
C ASP A 410 0.61 -13.82 -2.78
N VAL A 411 1.82 -13.86 -3.36
CA VAL A 411 2.23 -12.93 -4.41
C VAL A 411 1.90 -13.44 -5.80
N LEU A 412 2.33 -14.66 -6.12
CA LEU A 412 2.25 -15.24 -7.47
C LEU A 412 0.96 -16.01 -7.72
N ASN A 413 0.17 -16.27 -6.68
CA ASN A 413 -1.10 -16.95 -6.83
C ASN A 413 -2.14 -16.10 -7.59
N TYR A 414 -3.30 -16.71 -7.87
CA TYR A 414 -4.45 -16.01 -8.46
C TYR A 414 -5.23 -15.23 -7.39
N SER A 415 -4.54 -14.46 -6.53
CA SER A 415 -5.23 -13.58 -5.60
C SER A 415 -6.12 -12.61 -6.37
N GLN A 416 -7.28 -12.34 -5.80
CA GLN A 416 -8.26 -11.46 -6.43
C GLN A 416 -7.64 -10.08 -6.65
N ARG A 417 -7.73 -9.56 -7.88
CA ARG A 417 -7.27 -8.23 -8.28
C ARG A 417 -8.35 -7.59 -9.16
N THR A 418 -9.45 -7.24 -8.53
CA THR A 418 -10.61 -6.66 -9.23
C THR A 418 -10.60 -5.14 -9.19
N LEU A 419 -9.95 -4.57 -8.20
CA LEU A 419 -9.88 -3.13 -8.00
C LEU A 419 -8.78 -2.48 -8.84
N ASP A 420 -7.67 -3.19 -9.06
CA ASP A 420 -6.58 -2.81 -9.96
C ASP A 420 -6.01 -4.08 -10.63
N PRO A 421 -6.65 -4.55 -11.71
CA PRO A 421 -6.27 -5.80 -12.36
C PRO A 421 -4.93 -5.70 -13.07
N ASP A 422 -3.99 -6.60 -12.74
CA ASP A 422 -2.70 -6.78 -13.41
C ASP A 422 -2.82 -7.66 -14.67
N MET A 423 -1.73 -7.80 -15.42
CA MET A 423 -1.68 -8.62 -16.63
C MET A 423 -2.02 -10.10 -16.36
N VAL A 424 -1.59 -10.64 -15.21
CA VAL A 424 -1.91 -12.04 -14.85
C VAL A 424 -3.41 -12.22 -14.64
N SER A 425 -4.08 -11.23 -14.05
CA SER A 425 -5.54 -11.26 -13.81
C SER A 425 -6.34 -11.08 -15.11
N LEU A 426 -5.89 -10.19 -15.99
CA LEU A 426 -6.56 -9.88 -17.25
C LEU A 426 -6.32 -10.95 -18.32
N TRP A 427 -5.11 -11.48 -18.39
CA TRP A 427 -4.67 -12.48 -19.39
C TRP A 427 -3.88 -13.59 -18.72
N PRO A 428 -4.55 -14.45 -17.92
CA PRO A 428 -3.83 -15.53 -17.23
C PRO A 428 -3.14 -16.43 -18.23
N PRO A 429 -1.83 -16.67 -18.06
CA PRO A 429 -1.09 -17.55 -18.95
C PRO A 429 -1.69 -18.96 -18.93
N THR A 430 -1.92 -19.54 -20.10
CA THR A 430 -2.50 -20.90 -20.22
C THR A 430 -1.58 -21.98 -19.63
N GLU A 431 -0.29 -21.69 -19.53
CA GLU A 431 0.76 -22.58 -19.02
C GLU A 431 0.91 -22.52 -17.49
N LEU A 432 0.32 -21.55 -16.81
CA LEU A 432 0.34 -21.47 -15.34
C LEU A 432 -0.38 -22.64 -14.65
N ALA A 433 -1.17 -23.42 -15.36
CA ALA A 433 -1.72 -24.67 -14.83
C ALA A 433 -0.63 -25.69 -14.43
N GLU A 434 0.60 -25.53 -14.91
CA GLU A 434 1.77 -26.35 -14.57
C GLU A 434 2.66 -25.73 -13.47
N GLY A 435 2.34 -24.53 -12.99
CA GLY A 435 3.10 -23.79 -11.99
C GLY A 435 4.09 -22.77 -12.57
N TYR A 436 4.62 -21.94 -11.69
CA TYR A 436 5.60 -20.91 -12.05
C TYR A 436 6.98 -21.52 -12.24
N GLN A 437 7.80 -20.88 -13.09
CA GLN A 437 9.23 -21.18 -13.12
C GLN A 437 9.88 -20.52 -11.90
N TYR A 438 10.47 -21.34 -11.04
CA TYR A 438 10.96 -20.89 -9.75
C TYR A 438 12.23 -21.63 -9.32
N GLU A 439 13.23 -20.86 -8.90
CA GLU A 439 14.50 -21.39 -8.39
C GLU A 439 14.79 -20.85 -7.00
N VAL A 440 15.10 -21.72 -6.07
CA VAL A 440 15.39 -21.37 -4.68
C VAL A 440 16.88 -21.34 -4.40
N VAL A 441 17.36 -20.22 -3.91
CA VAL A 441 18.71 -20.06 -3.38
C VAL A 441 18.72 -20.39 -1.89
N ARG A 442 19.66 -21.23 -1.45
CA ARG A 442 19.88 -21.49 -0.02
C ARG A 442 21.06 -20.68 0.51
N GLU A 443 22.27 -20.97 0.05
CA GLU A 443 23.48 -20.24 0.43
C GLU A 443 24.06 -19.51 -0.78
N ASN A 444 24.21 -20.23 -1.90
CA ASN A 444 24.79 -19.71 -3.12
C ASN A 444 24.10 -20.32 -4.33
N TYR A 445 24.05 -19.53 -5.40
CA TYR A 445 23.58 -19.93 -6.71
C TYR A 445 24.41 -19.22 -7.78
N ALA A 446 24.50 -19.76 -8.97
CA ALA A 446 25.23 -19.11 -10.06
C ALA A 446 24.49 -19.28 -11.39
N LEU A 447 24.41 -18.18 -12.12
CA LEU A 447 23.98 -18.16 -13.53
C LEU A 447 25.23 -18.00 -14.41
N THR A 448 25.28 -18.73 -15.52
CA THR A 448 26.38 -18.62 -16.50
C THR A 448 25.93 -19.06 -17.87
N ASP A 449 26.54 -18.48 -18.91
CA ASP A 449 26.49 -18.92 -20.31
C ASP A 449 27.81 -19.57 -20.74
N GLY A 450 28.78 -19.68 -19.84
CA GLY A 450 30.12 -20.18 -20.09
C GLY A 450 31.18 -19.09 -20.26
N GLU A 451 30.77 -17.85 -20.51
CA GLU A 451 31.67 -16.68 -20.61
C GLU A 451 31.45 -15.74 -19.41
N ARG A 452 30.22 -15.31 -19.14
CA ARG A 452 29.86 -14.48 -18.00
C ARG A 452 29.33 -15.33 -16.84
N ILE A 453 29.63 -14.90 -15.63
CA ILE A 453 29.13 -15.52 -14.40
C ILE A 453 28.47 -14.45 -13.55
N MET A 454 27.29 -14.75 -13.04
CA MET A 454 26.64 -14.01 -11.95
C MET A 454 26.55 -14.93 -10.74
N GLN A 455 27.17 -14.54 -9.64
CA GLN A 455 27.11 -15.24 -8.36
C GLN A 455 26.03 -14.61 -7.50
N ILE A 456 25.12 -15.42 -6.98
CA ILE A 456 24.04 -14.98 -6.11
C ILE A 456 24.27 -15.63 -4.75
N SER A 457 24.26 -14.84 -3.68
CA SER A 457 24.56 -15.36 -2.33
C SER A 457 23.66 -14.78 -1.26
N TYR A 458 23.36 -15.60 -0.25
CA TYR A 458 22.58 -15.22 0.92
C TYR A 458 23.43 -14.44 1.91
N VAL A 459 22.94 -13.25 2.30
CA VAL A 459 23.61 -12.39 3.27
C VAL A 459 23.21 -12.78 4.69
N HIS A 460 24.19 -13.16 5.51
CA HIS A 460 23.99 -13.44 6.93
C HIS A 460 25.28 -13.26 7.76
N PRO A 461 25.18 -12.88 9.03
CA PRO A 461 23.98 -12.49 9.74
C PRO A 461 23.41 -11.19 9.19
N LEU A 462 22.11 -11.04 9.23
CA LEU A 462 21.42 -9.92 8.61
C LEU A 462 20.54 -9.21 9.63
N SER A 463 20.57 -7.88 9.61
CA SER A 463 19.78 -7.03 10.47
C SER A 463 18.54 -6.46 9.77
N HIS A 464 18.48 -6.54 8.45
CA HIS A 464 17.38 -5.94 7.67
C HIS A 464 16.18 -6.89 7.59
N VAL A 465 16.35 -8.02 6.90
CA VAL A 465 15.28 -8.99 6.64
C VAL A 465 15.85 -10.39 6.50
N GLU A 466 15.09 -11.41 6.86
CA GLU A 466 15.49 -12.79 6.56
C GLU A 466 15.34 -13.11 5.07
N GLY A 467 16.29 -13.86 4.53
CA GLY A 467 16.22 -14.35 3.15
C GLY A 467 16.73 -13.38 2.09
N MET A 468 17.55 -12.39 2.46
CA MET A 468 18.11 -11.43 1.52
C MET A 468 19.26 -12.00 0.69
N LEU A 469 19.24 -11.71 -0.60
CA LEU A 469 20.27 -12.06 -1.57
C LEU A 469 21.01 -10.83 -2.08
N VAL A 470 22.26 -11.03 -2.49
CA VAL A 470 23.01 -10.11 -3.32
C VAL A 470 23.49 -10.82 -4.56
N ALA A 471 23.69 -10.06 -5.66
CA ALA A 471 24.24 -10.59 -6.90
C ALA A 471 25.61 -9.96 -7.18
N TYR A 472 26.58 -10.78 -7.61
CA TYR A 472 27.94 -10.33 -7.86
C TYR A 472 28.40 -10.78 -9.26
N LEU A 473 28.98 -9.86 -10.01
CA LEU A 473 29.57 -10.06 -11.34
C LEU A 473 31.11 -10.02 -11.21
N PRO A 474 31.79 -11.17 -11.13
CA PRO A 474 33.22 -11.21 -10.82
C PRO A 474 34.11 -10.63 -11.90
N GLN A 475 33.71 -10.67 -13.17
CA GLN A 475 34.48 -10.09 -14.26
C GLN A 475 34.44 -8.56 -14.24
N GLU A 476 33.26 -8.00 -13.94
CA GLU A 476 33.00 -6.56 -13.87
C GLU A 476 33.30 -6.00 -12.48
N LYS A 477 33.48 -6.86 -11.47
CA LYS A 477 33.65 -6.53 -10.05
C LYS A 477 32.50 -5.67 -9.50
N ILE A 478 31.30 -5.91 -10.00
CA ILE A 478 30.08 -5.22 -9.63
C ILE A 478 29.31 -6.07 -8.61
N LEU A 479 28.96 -5.46 -7.47
CA LEU A 479 28.06 -6.02 -6.47
C LEU A 479 26.72 -5.30 -6.54
N ILE A 480 25.65 -6.04 -6.74
CA ILE A 480 24.27 -5.54 -6.79
C ILE A 480 23.59 -5.94 -5.48
N GLU A 481 23.03 -4.96 -4.76
CA GLU A 481 22.39 -5.16 -3.48
C GLU A 481 21.16 -4.26 -3.31
N ALA A 482 20.29 -4.58 -2.36
CA ALA A 482 19.17 -3.77 -1.97
C ALA A 482 19.17 -3.57 -0.44
N ASP A 483 18.84 -2.35 0.02
CA ASP A 483 18.60 -1.98 1.42
C ASP A 483 19.74 -2.23 2.42
N LEU A 484 20.89 -2.68 1.95
CA LEU A 484 22.07 -2.85 2.79
C LEU A 484 22.96 -1.62 2.80
N PHE A 485 22.92 -0.83 1.73
CA PHE A 485 23.60 0.43 1.59
C PHE A 485 22.79 1.38 0.70
N ASP A 486 22.32 2.46 1.27
CA ASP A 486 21.59 3.49 0.54
C ASP A 486 22.54 4.64 0.17
N ALA A 487 22.70 4.83 -1.14
CA ALA A 487 23.51 5.90 -1.72
C ALA A 487 22.64 7.04 -2.30
N THR A 488 21.40 7.21 -1.82
CA THR A 488 20.51 8.29 -2.28
C THR A 488 20.96 9.67 -1.83
N THR A 489 21.70 9.75 -0.73
CA THR A 489 22.22 11.01 -0.20
C THR A 489 23.61 11.28 -0.75
N SER A 490 23.87 12.52 -1.16
CA SER A 490 25.21 12.97 -1.56
C SER A 490 26.22 13.00 -0.40
N VAL A 491 25.79 12.69 0.80
CA VAL A 491 26.59 12.64 2.01
C VAL A 491 26.47 11.26 2.62
N LEU A 492 27.59 10.54 2.70
CA LEU A 492 27.63 9.27 3.39
C LEU A 492 27.32 9.46 4.89
N PRO A 493 26.64 8.51 5.55
CA PRO A 493 26.42 8.58 6.98
C PRO A 493 27.75 8.61 7.75
N SER A 494 27.77 9.27 8.88
CA SER A 494 28.99 9.42 9.70
C SER A 494 29.43 8.11 10.37
N GLU A 495 28.53 7.13 10.49
CA GLU A 495 28.79 5.81 11.07
C GLU A 495 28.03 4.73 10.29
N PRO A 496 28.64 3.55 10.10
CA PRO A 496 27.99 2.47 9.36
C PRO A 496 26.79 1.89 10.15
N SER A 497 25.68 1.70 9.48
CA SER A 497 24.50 1.02 10.01
C SER A 497 24.76 -0.48 10.25
N ALA A 498 23.81 -1.17 10.90
CA ALA A 498 23.88 -2.62 11.03
C ALA A 498 23.79 -3.34 9.67
N ALA A 499 23.00 -2.79 8.73
CA ALA A 499 22.89 -3.30 7.36
C ALA A 499 24.21 -3.12 6.59
N ASN A 500 24.84 -1.93 6.67
CA ASN A 500 26.16 -1.71 6.08
C ASN A 500 27.20 -2.70 6.61
N ARG A 501 27.20 -2.97 7.93
CA ARG A 501 28.10 -3.97 8.53
C ARG A 501 27.83 -5.37 8.01
N SER A 502 26.57 -5.72 7.79
CA SER A 502 26.21 -7.04 7.22
C SER A 502 26.77 -7.19 5.80
N LEU A 503 26.61 -6.16 4.94
CA LEU A 503 27.16 -6.15 3.60
C LEU A 503 28.68 -6.24 3.59
N TYR A 504 29.36 -5.38 4.38
CA TYR A 504 30.82 -5.38 4.53
C TYR A 504 31.35 -6.76 4.94
N ASN A 505 30.79 -7.32 6.01
CA ASN A 505 31.19 -8.63 6.51
C ASN A 505 30.93 -9.76 5.51
N HIS A 506 29.84 -9.68 4.76
CA HIS A 506 29.52 -10.66 3.71
C HIS A 506 30.57 -10.65 2.59
N VAL A 507 30.93 -9.49 2.08
CA VAL A 507 31.97 -9.32 1.04
C VAL A 507 33.32 -9.85 1.55
N GLN A 508 33.70 -9.51 2.79
CA GLN A 508 34.96 -10.00 3.40
C GLN A 508 34.94 -11.52 3.61
N ARG A 509 33.84 -12.08 4.09
CA ARG A 509 33.70 -13.52 4.33
C ARG A 509 33.83 -14.35 3.05
N LEU A 510 33.28 -13.85 1.95
CA LEU A 510 33.35 -14.54 0.64
C LEU A 510 34.61 -14.19 -0.14
N GLY A 511 35.38 -13.18 0.28
CA GLY A 511 36.58 -12.71 -0.39
C GLY A 511 36.27 -12.15 -1.78
N LEU A 512 35.16 -11.42 -1.94
CA LEU A 512 34.77 -10.83 -3.22
C LEU A 512 35.65 -9.63 -3.52
N ASP A 513 36.11 -9.53 -4.76
CA ASP A 513 36.91 -8.42 -5.29
C ASP A 513 35.97 -7.37 -5.90
N VAL A 514 35.31 -6.58 -5.05
CA VAL A 514 34.32 -5.58 -5.45
C VAL A 514 35.01 -4.26 -5.75
N GLU A 515 34.66 -3.63 -6.88
CA GLU A 515 35.06 -2.26 -7.23
C GLU A 515 33.87 -1.30 -7.17
N THR A 516 32.67 -1.77 -7.53
CA THR A 516 31.47 -0.93 -7.57
C THR A 516 30.30 -1.65 -6.89
N ILE A 517 29.56 -0.91 -6.07
CA ILE A 517 28.27 -1.31 -5.52
C ILE A 517 27.17 -0.63 -6.33
N ILE A 518 26.18 -1.40 -6.73
CA ILE A 518 24.95 -0.90 -7.35
C ILE A 518 23.80 -1.13 -6.39
N PRO A 519 23.38 -0.10 -5.67
CA PRO A 519 22.23 -0.20 -4.79
C PRO A 519 20.94 -0.11 -5.61
N ILE A 520 19.90 -0.81 -5.16
CA ILE A 520 18.56 -0.65 -5.73
C ILE A 520 17.98 0.71 -5.33
N HIS A 521 18.33 1.22 -4.15
CA HIS A 521 18.02 2.58 -3.75
C HIS A 521 19.24 3.50 -3.94
N GLY A 522 19.19 4.38 -4.93
CA GLY A 522 20.20 5.41 -5.11
C GLY A 522 21.15 5.21 -6.29
N GLN A 523 22.38 5.68 -6.17
CA GLN A 523 23.35 5.78 -7.26
C GLN A 523 24.51 4.78 -7.09
N PRO A 524 25.11 4.31 -8.20
CA PRO A 524 26.34 3.53 -8.14
C PRO A 524 27.41 4.19 -7.27
N THR A 525 28.05 3.41 -6.41
CA THR A 525 29.05 3.88 -5.45
C THR A 525 30.29 2.98 -5.51
N THR A 526 31.48 3.56 -5.33
CA THR A 526 32.70 2.76 -5.29
C THR A 526 32.81 1.97 -3.98
N TRP A 527 33.40 0.79 -4.03
CA TRP A 527 33.69 0.01 -2.82
C TRP A 527 34.60 0.78 -1.85
N GLU A 528 35.52 1.61 -2.37
CA GLU A 528 36.42 2.45 -1.58
C GLU A 528 35.63 3.46 -0.73
N ASP A 529 34.69 4.20 -1.35
CA ASP A 529 33.83 5.16 -0.64
C ASP A 529 32.96 4.48 0.42
N PHE A 530 32.40 3.29 0.11
CA PHE A 530 31.64 2.52 1.10
C PHE A 530 32.50 2.11 2.30
N VAL A 531 33.73 1.67 2.07
CA VAL A 531 34.65 1.23 3.13
C VAL A 531 35.11 2.42 4.02
N GLU A 532 35.09 3.62 3.51
CA GLU A 532 35.40 4.81 4.32
C GLU A 532 34.46 4.98 5.52
N LEU A 533 33.23 4.45 5.44
CA LEU A 533 32.29 4.43 6.59
C LEU A 533 32.81 3.65 7.79
N PHE A 534 33.79 2.77 7.61
CA PHE A 534 34.31 1.88 8.65
C PHE A 534 35.66 2.36 9.21
N ASN A 535 36.22 3.45 8.71
CA ASN A 535 37.48 4.05 9.12
C ASN A 535 37.27 5.25 10.04
#